data_48324781f49bf217848c78d9de73081e
#
_entry.id   48324781f49bf217848c78d9de73081e
#
_cell.length_a   1.000
_cell.length_b   1.000
_cell.length_c   1.000
_cell.angle_alpha   90.00
_cell.angle_beta   90.00
_cell.angle_gamma   90.00
#
_symmetry.space_group_name_H-M   'P 1'
#
loop_
_entity.id
_entity.type
_entity.pdbx_description
1 polymer ?
#
loop_
_entity_poly.entity_id
_entity_poly.type
_entity_poly.pdbx_seq_one_letter_code
_entity_poly.pdbx_strand_id
1 'polypeptide(L)'
;MSKTEENLKAALAGESQARAKYTKWAGVATKEGHQAIAKTFQETAENEYEHSAIIMNLLKIAKTTEENLAQAASGEVHEWRKMYPQFLKEAKEEGNAAAAKFFENIIRIEQHHGKRYQLLLDRLKAGTLYKSDKEEIWFCTNCGYLHRGKEAPQACPNCLHPKGYFKRVGETEWGSVEV
;
A
#
# COMPACT_ATOMS: atom_id res chain seq x y z
N MET A 1 -20.46 -12.94 -14.39
CA MET A 1 -19.42 -13.47 -13.49
C MET A 1 -19.71 -14.95 -13.28
N SER A 2 -18.71 -15.82 -13.38
CA SER A 2 -18.93 -17.26 -13.12
C SER A 2 -18.97 -17.52 -11.61
N LYS A 3 -19.62 -18.63 -11.19
CA LYS A 3 -19.66 -19.05 -9.79
C LYS A 3 -18.26 -19.28 -9.21
N THR A 4 -17.33 -19.80 -10.02
CA THR A 4 -15.91 -19.96 -9.66
C THR A 4 -15.25 -18.60 -9.35
N GLU A 5 -15.49 -17.58 -10.18
CA GLU A 5 -14.92 -16.25 -9.97
C GLU A 5 -15.49 -15.58 -8.69
N GLU A 6 -16.77 -15.76 -8.41
CA GLU A 6 -17.38 -15.32 -7.15
C GLU A 6 -16.75 -16.00 -5.95
N ASN A 7 -16.56 -17.33 -6.02
CA ASN A 7 -15.93 -18.11 -4.97
C ASN A 7 -14.47 -17.69 -4.74
N LEU A 8 -13.69 -17.43 -5.80
CA LEU A 8 -12.31 -16.94 -5.68
C LEU A 8 -12.26 -15.56 -5.03
N LYS A 9 -13.18 -14.65 -5.36
CA LYS A 9 -13.26 -13.33 -4.70
C LYS A 9 -13.63 -13.45 -3.22
N ALA A 10 -14.55 -14.33 -2.88
CA ALA A 10 -14.91 -14.59 -1.49
C ALA A 10 -13.74 -15.20 -0.70
N ALA A 11 -13.03 -16.16 -1.31
CA ALA A 11 -11.84 -16.75 -0.72
C ALA A 11 -10.74 -15.69 -0.49
N LEU A 12 -10.44 -14.85 -1.51
CA LEU A 12 -9.46 -13.76 -1.37
C LEU A 12 -9.78 -12.84 -0.19
N ALA A 13 -11.06 -12.47 -0.02
CA ALA A 13 -11.48 -11.66 1.12
C ALA A 13 -11.26 -12.39 2.46
N GLY A 14 -11.57 -13.69 2.52
CA GLY A 14 -11.36 -14.54 3.71
C GLY A 14 -9.89 -14.64 4.11
N GLU A 15 -9.02 -15.01 3.17
CA GLU A 15 -7.57 -15.18 3.39
C GLU A 15 -6.90 -13.84 3.79
N SER A 16 -7.28 -12.75 3.13
CA SER A 16 -6.76 -11.41 3.46
C SER A 16 -7.15 -11.00 4.90
N GLN A 17 -8.37 -11.29 5.33
CA GLN A 17 -8.81 -11.04 6.71
C GLN A 17 -8.12 -11.97 7.71
N ALA A 18 -7.93 -13.25 7.38
CA ALA A 18 -7.23 -14.22 8.22
C ALA A 18 -5.79 -13.77 8.47
N ARG A 19 -5.06 -13.38 7.42
CA ARG A 19 -3.72 -12.79 7.52
C ARG A 19 -3.66 -11.62 8.50
N ALA A 20 -4.55 -10.64 8.34
CA ALA A 20 -4.57 -9.46 9.21
C ALA A 20 -4.86 -9.83 10.67
N LYS A 21 -5.80 -10.75 10.92
CA LYS A 21 -6.15 -11.24 12.26
C LYS A 21 -4.98 -11.99 12.90
N TYR A 22 -4.36 -12.93 12.20
CA TYR A 22 -3.26 -13.73 12.74
C TYR A 22 -2.03 -12.89 13.04
N THR A 23 -1.69 -11.93 12.17
CA THR A 23 -0.64 -10.94 12.45
C THR A 23 -0.92 -10.16 13.74
N LYS A 24 -2.16 -9.71 13.93
CA LYS A 24 -2.57 -9.00 15.15
C LYS A 24 -2.53 -9.89 16.39
N TRP A 25 -3.01 -11.14 16.27
CA TRP A 25 -3.03 -12.11 17.37
C TRP A 25 -1.64 -12.59 17.78
N ALA A 26 -0.70 -12.70 16.82
CA ALA A 26 0.71 -12.92 17.14
C ALA A 26 1.26 -11.85 18.10
N GLY A 27 0.93 -10.57 17.84
CA GLY A 27 1.31 -9.48 18.74
C GLY A 27 0.67 -9.55 20.13
N VAL A 28 -0.56 -10.07 20.25
CA VAL A 28 -1.21 -10.33 21.54
C VAL A 28 -0.50 -11.45 22.27
N ALA A 29 -0.30 -12.61 21.62
CA ALA A 29 0.39 -13.75 22.20
C ALA A 29 1.82 -13.41 22.69
N THR A 30 2.53 -12.57 21.92
CA THR A 30 3.85 -12.05 22.33
C THR A 30 3.77 -11.26 23.64
N LYS A 31 2.79 -10.36 23.77
CA LYS A 31 2.60 -9.53 24.98
C LYS A 31 2.21 -10.37 26.20
N GLU A 32 1.49 -11.47 25.99
CA GLU A 32 1.10 -12.44 27.02
C GLU A 32 2.21 -13.44 27.38
N GLY A 33 3.37 -13.37 26.68
CA GLY A 33 4.53 -14.25 26.93
C GLY A 33 4.48 -15.60 26.22
N HIS A 34 3.51 -15.82 25.34
CA HIS A 34 3.30 -17.08 24.59
C HIS A 34 4.06 -17.10 23.26
N GLN A 35 5.39 -17.08 23.28
CA GLN A 35 6.23 -16.93 22.08
C GLN A 35 6.01 -18.03 21.03
N ALA A 36 5.81 -19.29 21.44
CA ALA A 36 5.54 -20.38 20.51
C ALA A 36 4.21 -20.20 19.77
N ILE A 37 3.16 -19.74 20.46
CA ILE A 37 1.85 -19.44 19.87
C ILE A 37 1.97 -18.23 18.93
N ALA A 38 2.69 -17.18 19.35
CA ALA A 38 2.94 -16.01 18.50
C ALA A 38 3.61 -16.40 17.18
N LYS A 39 4.63 -17.27 17.25
CA LYS A 39 5.32 -17.77 16.06
C LYS A 39 4.38 -18.57 15.15
N THR A 40 3.55 -19.45 15.70
CA THR A 40 2.56 -20.21 14.92
C THR A 40 1.58 -19.26 14.19
N PHE A 41 1.08 -18.21 14.87
CA PHE A 41 0.25 -17.21 14.21
C PHE A 41 0.97 -16.48 13.07
N GLN A 42 2.24 -16.12 13.24
CA GLN A 42 3.03 -15.46 12.19
C GLN A 42 3.23 -16.37 10.98
N GLU A 43 3.62 -17.63 11.19
CA GLU A 43 3.79 -18.62 10.14
C GLU A 43 2.48 -18.83 9.36
N THR A 44 1.36 -18.97 10.07
CA THR A 44 0.06 -19.11 9.42
C THR A 44 -0.32 -17.83 8.64
N ALA A 45 -0.08 -16.65 9.20
CA ALA A 45 -0.33 -15.38 8.48
C ALA A 45 0.43 -15.29 7.16
N GLU A 46 1.68 -15.79 7.08
CA GLU A 46 2.43 -15.85 5.82
C GLU A 46 1.83 -16.89 4.86
N ASN A 47 1.31 -18.02 5.34
CA ASN A 47 0.62 -19.00 4.50
C ASN A 47 -0.66 -18.38 3.87
N GLU A 48 -1.45 -17.60 4.65
CA GLU A 48 -2.65 -16.91 4.12
C GLU A 48 -2.30 -15.83 3.10
N TYR A 49 -1.13 -15.21 3.23
CA TYR A 49 -0.63 -14.31 2.18
C TYR A 49 -0.39 -15.06 0.86
N GLU A 50 0.28 -16.22 0.92
CA GLU A 50 0.53 -17.04 -0.28
C GLU A 50 -0.77 -17.54 -0.92
N HIS A 51 -1.77 -17.95 -0.12
CA HIS A 51 -3.10 -18.30 -0.62
C HIS A 51 -3.73 -17.11 -1.35
N SER A 52 -3.69 -15.92 -0.76
CA SER A 52 -4.18 -14.69 -1.40
C SER A 52 -3.45 -14.40 -2.71
N ALA A 53 -2.12 -14.55 -2.76
CA ALA A 53 -1.32 -14.30 -3.96
C ALA A 53 -1.67 -15.29 -5.09
N ILE A 54 -1.88 -16.57 -4.78
CA ILE A 54 -2.34 -17.58 -5.74
C ILE A 54 -3.72 -17.20 -6.29
N ILE A 55 -4.67 -16.82 -5.44
CA ILE A 55 -6.02 -16.42 -5.85
C ILE A 55 -5.97 -15.17 -6.73
N MET A 56 -5.15 -14.17 -6.40
CA MET A 56 -4.95 -12.97 -7.22
C MET A 56 -4.45 -13.31 -8.62
N ASN A 57 -3.54 -14.29 -8.74
CA ASN A 57 -3.07 -14.78 -10.04
C ASN A 57 -4.18 -15.49 -10.82
N LEU A 58 -4.98 -16.34 -10.17
CA LEU A 58 -6.13 -17.01 -10.80
C LEU A 58 -7.18 -16.01 -11.29
N LEU A 59 -7.41 -14.96 -10.54
CA LEU A 59 -8.31 -13.84 -10.89
C LEU A 59 -7.70 -12.86 -11.90
N LYS A 60 -6.39 -12.97 -12.20
CA LYS A 60 -5.64 -12.07 -13.09
C LYS A 60 -5.76 -10.59 -12.68
N ILE A 61 -5.78 -10.33 -11.37
CA ILE A 61 -5.87 -8.96 -10.83
C ILE A 61 -4.52 -8.35 -10.48
N ALA A 62 -3.46 -9.15 -10.34
CA ALA A 62 -2.08 -8.67 -10.31
C ALA A 62 -1.60 -8.48 -11.76
N LYS A 63 -1.50 -7.23 -12.20
CA LYS A 63 -1.22 -6.85 -13.59
C LYS A 63 0.14 -6.15 -13.70
N THR A 64 0.32 -5.30 -14.73
CA THR A 64 1.50 -4.45 -14.86
C THR A 64 1.55 -3.41 -13.73
N THR A 65 2.75 -2.87 -13.46
CA THR A 65 2.92 -1.81 -12.45
C THR A 65 2.03 -0.59 -12.75
N GLU A 66 1.91 -0.21 -14.02
CA GLU A 66 1.06 0.91 -14.44
C GLU A 66 -0.41 0.64 -14.15
N GLU A 67 -0.93 -0.52 -14.52
CA GLU A 67 -2.32 -0.91 -14.26
C GLU A 67 -2.60 -1.04 -12.76
N ASN A 68 -1.66 -1.60 -12.00
CA ASN A 68 -1.79 -1.73 -10.55
C ASN A 68 -1.79 -0.37 -9.84
N LEU A 69 -0.95 0.58 -10.27
CA LEU A 69 -0.97 1.97 -9.78
C LEU A 69 -2.31 2.66 -10.09
N ALA A 70 -2.83 2.48 -11.29
CA ALA A 70 -4.13 3.04 -11.66
C ALA A 70 -5.27 2.46 -10.83
N GLN A 71 -5.25 1.16 -10.57
CA GLN A 71 -6.24 0.49 -9.73
C GLN A 71 -6.12 0.95 -8.27
N ALA A 72 -4.91 1.05 -7.72
CA ALA A 72 -4.68 1.54 -6.37
C ALA A 72 -5.21 2.98 -6.22
N ALA A 73 -4.79 3.91 -7.10
CA ALA A 73 -5.27 5.29 -7.07
C ALA A 73 -6.81 5.39 -7.11
N SER A 74 -7.45 4.58 -7.97
CA SER A 74 -8.92 4.54 -8.08
C SER A 74 -9.58 3.97 -6.83
N GLY A 75 -9.00 2.95 -6.21
CA GLY A 75 -9.47 2.34 -4.96
C GLY A 75 -9.48 3.35 -3.83
N GLU A 76 -8.35 3.99 -3.56
CA GLU A 76 -8.22 5.02 -2.52
C GLU A 76 -9.20 6.20 -2.75
N VAL A 77 -9.35 6.62 -4.03
CA VAL A 77 -10.35 7.67 -4.38
C VAL A 77 -11.77 7.24 -4.03
N HIS A 78 -12.14 5.97 -4.27
CA HIS A 78 -13.44 5.45 -3.87
C HIS A 78 -13.60 5.46 -2.35
N GLU A 79 -12.56 5.05 -1.60
CA GLU A 79 -12.59 4.99 -0.15
C GLU A 79 -12.80 6.37 0.48
N TRP A 80 -11.97 7.35 0.13
CA TRP A 80 -12.07 8.67 0.77
C TRP A 80 -13.21 9.55 0.24
N ARG A 81 -13.72 9.32 -0.99
CA ARG A 81 -14.82 10.13 -1.55
C ARG A 81 -16.20 9.55 -1.28
N LYS A 82 -16.32 8.23 -1.13
CA LYS A 82 -17.62 7.56 -1.05
C LYS A 82 -17.77 6.69 0.19
N MET A 83 -16.89 5.71 0.36
CA MET A 83 -17.04 4.67 1.37
C MET A 83 -16.93 5.23 2.80
N TYR A 84 -15.79 5.82 3.16
CA TYR A 84 -15.57 6.33 4.51
C TYR A 84 -16.44 7.55 4.88
N PRO A 85 -16.77 8.50 3.99
CA PRO A 85 -17.77 9.53 4.31
C PRO A 85 -19.14 8.97 4.68
N GLN A 86 -19.60 7.90 4.01
CA GLN A 86 -20.83 7.22 4.36
C GLN A 86 -20.72 6.56 5.74
N PHE A 87 -19.64 5.82 6.00
CA PHE A 87 -19.42 5.18 7.30
C PHE A 87 -19.28 6.17 8.45
N LEU A 88 -18.64 7.34 8.20
CA LEU A 88 -18.57 8.43 9.17
C LEU A 88 -19.96 8.97 9.54
N LYS A 89 -20.81 9.15 8.53
CA LYS A 89 -22.19 9.60 8.74
C LYS A 89 -22.96 8.60 9.61
N GLU A 90 -22.94 7.32 9.24
CA GLU A 90 -23.60 6.23 9.96
C GLU A 90 -23.09 6.11 11.41
N ALA A 91 -21.77 6.15 11.63
CA ALA A 91 -21.19 6.10 12.96
C ALA A 91 -21.63 7.28 13.86
N LYS A 92 -21.81 8.47 13.28
CA LYS A 92 -22.36 9.64 14.00
C LYS A 92 -23.83 9.46 14.35
N GLU A 93 -24.64 8.96 13.43
CA GLU A 93 -26.07 8.67 13.64
C GLU A 93 -26.28 7.62 14.73
N GLU A 94 -25.40 6.60 14.79
CA GLU A 94 -25.40 5.55 15.82
C GLU A 94 -24.79 5.99 17.17
N GLY A 95 -24.22 7.19 17.26
CA GLY A 95 -23.53 7.69 18.46
C GLY A 95 -22.19 7.00 18.76
N ASN A 96 -21.59 6.29 17.80
CA ASN A 96 -20.31 5.62 17.96
C ASN A 96 -19.14 6.61 17.74
N ALA A 97 -18.80 7.36 18.77
CA ALA A 97 -17.78 8.41 18.72
C ALA A 97 -16.40 7.87 18.34
N ALA A 98 -16.03 6.67 18.77
CA ALA A 98 -14.73 6.06 18.47
C ALA A 98 -14.61 5.71 16.98
N ALA A 99 -15.63 5.07 16.39
CA ALA A 99 -15.67 4.77 14.96
C ALA A 99 -15.75 6.06 14.12
N ALA A 100 -16.56 7.03 14.53
CA ALA A 100 -16.65 8.32 13.85
C ALA A 100 -15.29 9.03 13.80
N LYS A 101 -14.54 9.06 14.90
CA LYS A 101 -13.19 9.64 14.92
C LYS A 101 -12.20 8.89 14.04
N PHE A 102 -12.26 7.56 14.02
CA PHE A 102 -11.46 6.74 13.10
C PHE A 102 -11.78 7.09 11.64
N PHE A 103 -13.06 7.08 11.25
CA PHE A 103 -13.47 7.37 9.86
C PHE A 103 -13.11 8.81 9.44
N GLU A 104 -13.22 9.78 10.33
CA GLU A 104 -12.80 11.16 10.05
C GLU A 104 -11.31 11.26 9.73
N ASN A 105 -10.47 10.53 10.46
CA ASN A 105 -9.02 10.55 10.26
C ASN A 105 -8.60 9.75 9.02
N ILE A 106 -9.17 8.55 8.81
CA ILE A 106 -8.79 7.68 7.70
C ILE A 106 -9.11 8.32 6.34
N ILE A 107 -10.20 9.10 6.21
CA ILE A 107 -10.53 9.85 4.99
C ILE A 107 -9.34 10.68 4.50
N ARG A 108 -8.63 11.37 5.41
CA ARG A 108 -7.46 12.17 5.07
C ARG A 108 -6.28 11.29 4.64
N ILE A 109 -6.10 10.16 5.31
CA ILE A 109 -5.03 9.21 5.00
C ILE A 109 -5.21 8.64 3.60
N GLU A 110 -6.42 8.15 3.26
CA GLU A 110 -6.68 7.57 1.95
C GLU A 110 -6.65 8.63 0.82
N GLN A 111 -6.96 9.89 1.14
CA GLN A 111 -6.74 10.99 0.21
C GLN A 111 -5.25 11.16 -0.12
N HIS A 112 -4.35 11.02 0.86
CA HIS A 112 -2.90 11.07 0.64
C HIS A 112 -2.42 9.86 -0.16
N HIS A 113 -2.89 8.66 0.16
CA HIS A 113 -2.56 7.44 -0.58
C HIS A 113 -2.97 7.58 -2.05
N GLY A 114 -4.20 8.03 -2.33
CA GLY A 114 -4.68 8.24 -3.68
C GLY A 114 -3.84 9.25 -4.47
N LYS A 115 -3.48 10.39 -3.87
CA LYS A 115 -2.60 11.40 -4.48
C LYS A 115 -1.21 10.81 -4.78
N ARG A 116 -0.66 10.03 -3.85
CA ARG A 116 0.65 9.40 -3.99
C ARG A 116 0.67 8.39 -5.14
N TYR A 117 -0.31 7.48 -5.21
CA TYR A 117 -0.41 6.53 -6.32
C TYR A 117 -0.64 7.23 -7.67
N GLN A 118 -1.46 8.27 -7.71
CA GLN A 118 -1.67 9.05 -8.93
C GLN A 118 -0.38 9.73 -9.39
N LEU A 119 0.36 10.36 -8.49
CA LEU A 119 1.66 10.99 -8.80
C LEU A 119 2.67 9.99 -9.37
N LEU A 120 2.76 8.79 -8.77
CA LEU A 120 3.64 7.74 -9.26
C LEU A 120 3.22 7.24 -10.64
N LEU A 121 1.92 7.07 -10.86
CA LEU A 121 1.36 6.70 -12.16
C LEU A 121 1.68 7.73 -13.24
N ASP A 122 1.46 9.02 -12.95
CA ASP A 122 1.70 10.11 -13.89
C ASP A 122 3.19 10.18 -14.27
N ARG A 123 4.08 10.05 -13.28
CA ARG A 123 5.53 10.02 -13.51
C ARG A 123 5.98 8.80 -14.31
N LEU A 124 5.40 7.64 -14.03
CA LEU A 124 5.70 6.41 -14.77
C LEU A 124 5.31 6.57 -16.24
N LYS A 125 4.09 7.04 -16.52
CA LYS A 125 3.59 7.29 -17.86
C LYS A 125 4.39 8.35 -18.61
N ALA A 126 4.78 9.42 -17.92
CA ALA A 126 5.59 10.49 -18.51
C ALA A 126 7.09 10.10 -18.67
N GLY A 127 7.51 8.93 -18.18
CA GLY A 127 8.92 8.53 -18.16
C GLY A 127 9.79 9.44 -17.27
N THR A 128 9.20 10.09 -16.27
CA THR A 128 9.88 11.03 -15.36
C THR A 128 10.07 10.48 -13.95
N LEU A 129 9.80 9.17 -13.75
CA LEU A 129 9.89 8.54 -12.42
C LEU A 129 11.30 8.69 -11.82
N TYR A 130 12.33 8.56 -12.64
CA TYR A 130 13.74 8.62 -12.24
C TYR A 130 14.49 9.84 -12.78
N LYS A 131 13.79 10.85 -13.29
CA LYS A 131 14.38 12.11 -13.80
C LYS A 131 13.51 13.31 -13.45
N SER A 132 14.14 14.50 -13.41
CA SER A 132 13.51 15.78 -13.10
C SER A 132 14.13 16.90 -13.93
N ASP A 133 13.40 17.98 -14.12
CA ASP A 133 13.91 19.20 -14.78
C ASP A 133 14.87 19.99 -13.87
N LYS A 134 14.79 19.77 -12.56
CA LYS A 134 15.66 20.38 -11.54
C LYS A 134 16.49 19.32 -10.83
N GLU A 135 17.52 19.75 -10.11
CA GLU A 135 18.28 18.85 -9.24
C GLU A 135 17.43 18.35 -8.09
N GLU A 136 17.49 17.04 -7.87
CA GLU A 136 16.80 16.31 -6.81
C GLU A 136 17.82 15.50 -6.02
N ILE A 137 17.42 15.06 -4.84
CA ILE A 137 18.16 14.04 -4.10
C ILE A 137 17.50 12.69 -4.35
N TRP A 138 18.29 11.75 -4.85
CA TRP A 138 17.89 10.37 -5.12
C TRP A 138 18.47 9.45 -4.06
N PHE A 139 17.60 8.72 -3.36
CA PHE A 139 17.96 7.81 -2.29
C PHE A 139 17.91 6.37 -2.80
N CYS A 140 19.02 5.64 -2.67
CA CYS A 140 19.05 4.20 -2.95
C CYS A 140 18.39 3.43 -1.81
N THR A 141 17.26 2.81 -2.07
CA THR A 141 16.46 2.07 -1.07
C THR A 141 17.15 0.80 -0.55
N ASN A 142 18.19 0.31 -1.27
CA ASN A 142 18.94 -0.87 -0.85
C ASN A 142 20.06 -0.53 0.16
N CYS A 143 20.85 0.52 -0.11
CA CYS A 143 22.04 0.79 0.70
C CYS A 143 22.09 2.18 1.35
N GLY A 144 21.11 3.04 1.11
CA GLY A 144 21.07 4.38 1.69
C GLY A 144 21.92 5.43 0.96
N TYR A 145 22.58 5.10 -0.16
CA TYR A 145 23.38 6.06 -0.92
C TYR A 145 22.52 7.22 -1.43
N LEU A 146 23.03 8.44 -1.29
CA LEU A 146 22.39 9.66 -1.78
C LEU A 146 23.12 10.18 -3.02
N HIS A 147 22.37 10.45 -4.08
CA HIS A 147 22.84 11.07 -5.30
C HIS A 147 22.10 12.39 -5.53
N ARG A 148 22.84 13.47 -5.82
CA ARG A 148 22.25 14.75 -6.25
C ARG A 148 22.39 14.89 -7.75
N GLY A 149 21.30 15.18 -8.43
CA GLY A 149 21.28 15.39 -9.88
C GLY A 149 19.86 15.41 -10.45
N LYS A 150 19.76 15.71 -11.74
CA LYS A 150 18.48 15.71 -12.46
C LYS A 150 17.95 14.31 -12.77
N GLU A 151 18.78 13.29 -12.63
CA GLU A 151 18.41 11.90 -12.92
C GLU A 151 19.07 10.96 -11.92
N ALA A 152 18.33 9.91 -11.54
CA ALA A 152 18.90 8.83 -10.75
C ALA A 152 19.98 8.08 -11.56
N PRO A 153 21.09 7.65 -10.95
CA PRO A 153 22.10 6.85 -11.63
C PRO A 153 21.52 5.57 -12.24
N GLN A 154 22.08 5.12 -13.38
CA GLN A 154 21.69 3.85 -14.02
C GLN A 154 21.93 2.64 -13.09
N ALA A 155 23.01 2.72 -12.29
CA ALA A 155 23.31 1.80 -11.21
C ALA A 155 23.84 2.59 -10.01
N CYS A 156 23.53 2.12 -8.81
CA CYS A 156 24.03 2.73 -7.59
C CYS A 156 25.54 2.63 -7.51
N PRO A 157 26.29 3.75 -7.34
CA PRO A 157 27.75 3.70 -7.28
C PRO A 157 28.32 2.89 -6.11
N ASN A 158 27.53 2.70 -5.05
CA ASN A 158 27.96 1.98 -3.85
C ASN A 158 27.62 0.48 -3.89
N CYS A 159 26.37 0.11 -4.29
CA CYS A 159 25.90 -1.28 -4.17
C CYS A 159 25.51 -1.92 -5.51
N LEU A 160 25.72 -1.20 -6.63
CA LEU A 160 25.48 -1.64 -8.01
C LEU A 160 24.04 -2.04 -8.35
N HIS A 161 23.10 -1.85 -7.45
CA HIS A 161 21.67 -2.06 -7.76
C HIS A 161 21.20 -1.10 -8.85
N PRO A 162 20.31 -1.55 -9.74
CA PRO A 162 19.88 -0.75 -10.90
C PRO A 162 19.03 0.46 -10.48
N LYS A 163 18.84 1.40 -11.40
CA LYS A 163 18.08 2.65 -11.25
C LYS A 163 16.75 2.50 -10.51
N GLY A 164 16.04 1.39 -10.70
CA GLY A 164 14.78 1.09 -10.04
C GLY A 164 14.81 1.06 -8.51
N TYR A 165 16.00 1.01 -7.91
CA TYR A 165 16.17 1.10 -6.46
C TYR A 165 16.27 2.55 -5.94
N PHE A 166 16.22 3.55 -6.81
CA PHE A 166 16.24 4.94 -6.39
C PHE A 166 14.82 5.50 -6.25
N LYS A 167 14.65 6.32 -5.22
CA LYS A 167 13.48 7.17 -5.03
C LYS A 167 13.91 8.60 -4.76
N ARG A 168 13.07 9.58 -5.05
CA ARG A 168 13.30 10.97 -4.66
C ARG A 168 13.13 11.15 -3.17
N VAL A 169 13.93 12.08 -2.58
CA VAL A 169 13.81 12.48 -1.18
C VAL A 169 13.14 13.85 -1.11
N GLY A 170 12.21 14.02 -0.17
CA GLY A 170 11.56 15.30 0.11
C GLY A 170 10.12 15.41 -0.36
N GLU A 171 9.60 16.63 -0.52
CA GLU A 171 8.20 16.96 -0.80
C GLU A 171 7.59 16.24 -2.00
N THR A 172 8.43 15.81 -2.93
CA THR A 172 7.98 15.16 -4.16
C THR A 172 7.59 13.68 -3.98
N GLU A 173 7.91 13.06 -2.84
CA GLU A 173 7.55 11.66 -2.56
C GLU A 173 6.10 11.54 -2.09
N TRP A 174 5.59 12.56 -1.40
CA TRP A 174 4.25 12.56 -0.78
C TRP A 174 3.26 13.51 -1.47
N GLY A 175 3.69 14.26 -2.50
CA GLY A 175 3.00 15.43 -2.99
C GLY A 175 3.15 16.62 -2.01
N SER A 176 2.62 17.78 -2.34
CA SER A 176 2.48 18.87 -1.38
C SER A 176 1.46 18.43 -0.32
N VAL A 177 1.94 18.06 0.86
CA VAL A 177 1.08 17.81 2.02
C VAL A 177 0.71 19.18 2.59
N GLU A 178 -0.47 19.66 2.29
CA GLU A 178 -1.11 20.69 3.09
C GLU A 178 -1.55 20.03 4.40
N VAL A 179 -0.85 20.34 5.48
CA VAL A 179 -1.17 19.89 6.85
C VAL A 179 -2.29 20.75 7.41
#